data_8f2cb52c438b65e22d585078354da197
#
_entry.id   8f2cb52c438b65e22d585078354da197
#
_cell.length_a   1.000
_cell.length_b   1.000
_cell.length_c   1.000
_cell.angle_alpha   90.00
_cell.angle_beta   90.00
_cell.angle_gamma   90.00
#
_symmetry.space_group_name_H-M   'P 1'
#
loop_
_entity.id
_entity.type
_entity.pdbx_description
1 polymer ?
#
loop_
_entity_poly.entity_id
_entity_poly.type
_entity_poly.pdbx_seq_one_letter_code
_entity_poly.pdbx_strand_id
1 'polypeptide(L)'
;MHLALYRMERPENFDQLIGQDHIIRILKNQIRTGRVSQAYLFTGTRGTGKTSTARILAKALNCTGDDVPCCKCESCLSIKNGTFMDVIELDAASNNGVDDLRAVIDSVQYPPAIGRYKVYIIDEVHMLTTAAENAFLKTLEEPPAYTVFILATTDPEKVRSTIKSRCMTLNFKRVSELDLIDGMEKICAKYDVSPTHEALSIIARKADGSVRDALSILEQCIETGSREITEELVYSYTESLGNDFYIDLIESVISKDVETAAVNIDHMIKIGKDAKQMISDLLIHVRNLLIVKFTKNPETLIGTSKENINKLSMQSEKINSDELKSWIRYLSKKVNQARYSTMPRIILEVAIIEMIGDTSQGEKRIKKDVNLERTKNVENVEKIANIENIPNIENIEKTDKKNIIKEVDNIGFDEMWDKILDEVATGDIGFNVIVGANSRITDYKDGEIILTVKPSKLSFAKESLKKLDEAAKKLFGQETFITLVPGDIVKEKKARTDDKGDESVDSIGKLLKIDSSKIEII
;
A
#
# COMPACT_ATOMS: atom_id res chain seq x y z
N MET A 1 24.66 14.32 20.07
CA MET A 1 23.40 13.97 19.37
C MET A 1 23.77 13.04 18.22
N HIS A 2 23.35 11.80 18.26
CA HIS A 2 23.67 10.81 17.22
C HIS A 2 22.82 11.11 15.98
N LEU A 3 23.43 11.46 14.86
CA LEU A 3 22.75 11.69 13.59
C LEU A 3 22.69 10.35 12.83
N ALA A 4 21.52 10.00 12.33
CA ALA A 4 21.34 8.78 11.56
C ALA A 4 22.26 8.74 10.33
N LEU A 5 22.78 7.54 9.99
CA LEU A 5 23.74 7.30 8.92
C LEU A 5 23.27 7.87 7.57
N TYR A 6 22.00 7.68 7.22
CA TYR A 6 21.43 8.22 5.98
C TYR A 6 21.41 9.75 5.93
N ARG A 7 21.56 10.45 7.09
CA ARG A 7 21.72 11.91 7.16
C ARG A 7 23.19 12.29 7.08
N MET A 8 24.09 11.55 7.73
CA MET A 8 25.52 11.80 7.69
C MET A 8 26.10 11.54 6.29
N GLU A 9 25.70 10.45 5.65
CA GLU A 9 26.13 10.04 4.31
C GLU A 9 25.23 10.61 3.21
N ARG A 10 24.51 11.72 3.48
CA ARG A 10 23.71 12.40 2.45
C ARG A 10 24.63 12.95 1.36
N PRO A 11 24.41 12.61 0.07
CA PRO A 11 25.27 13.05 -1.02
C PRO A 11 25.35 14.58 -1.10
N GLU A 12 26.56 15.10 -1.24
CA GLU A 12 26.85 16.51 -1.30
C GLU A 12 27.01 17.06 -2.73
N ASN A 13 27.33 16.18 -3.68
CA ASN A 13 27.49 16.49 -5.09
C ASN A 13 26.82 15.40 -5.96
N PHE A 14 26.79 15.63 -7.27
CA PHE A 14 26.18 14.71 -8.21
C PHE A 14 26.90 13.35 -8.33
N ASP A 15 28.20 13.29 -8.07
CA ASP A 15 29.00 12.07 -8.22
C ASP A 15 28.84 11.11 -7.05
N GLN A 16 28.28 11.59 -5.93
CA GLN A 16 27.95 10.78 -4.77
C GLN A 16 26.52 10.21 -4.83
N LEU A 17 25.72 10.63 -5.82
CA LEU A 17 24.37 10.06 -5.99
C LEU A 17 24.47 8.63 -6.52
N ILE A 18 23.71 7.72 -5.91
CA ILE A 18 23.70 6.31 -6.28
C ILE A 18 22.59 6.06 -7.29
N GLY A 19 22.94 5.51 -8.46
CA GLY A 19 22.00 4.90 -9.40
C GLY A 19 21.05 5.83 -10.17
N GLN A 20 21.33 7.14 -10.31
CA GLN A 20 20.48 8.10 -11.03
C GLN A 20 21.20 8.78 -12.20
N ASP A 21 22.06 8.07 -12.93
CA ASP A 21 22.95 8.62 -13.97
C ASP A 21 22.25 9.44 -15.05
N HIS A 22 21.04 9.02 -15.45
CA HIS A 22 20.26 9.73 -16.46
C HIS A 22 19.84 11.13 -15.98
N ILE A 23 19.45 11.28 -14.70
CA ILE A 23 19.09 12.57 -14.09
C ILE A 23 20.32 13.42 -13.90
N ILE A 24 21.40 12.86 -13.37
CA ILE A 24 22.68 13.51 -13.17
C ILE A 24 23.18 14.13 -14.48
N ARG A 25 23.14 13.36 -15.57
CA ARG A 25 23.55 13.83 -16.90
C ARG A 25 22.73 15.03 -17.39
N ILE A 26 21.40 14.97 -17.20
CA ILE A 26 20.51 16.07 -17.59
C ILE A 26 20.83 17.33 -16.78
N LEU A 27 20.89 17.23 -15.46
CA LEU A 27 21.13 18.37 -14.59
C LEU A 27 22.51 18.98 -14.77
N LYS A 28 23.58 18.17 -14.84
CA LYS A 28 24.94 18.65 -15.15
C LYS A 28 25.00 19.38 -16.50
N ASN A 29 24.32 18.88 -17.54
CA ASN A 29 24.29 19.54 -18.84
C ASN A 29 23.53 20.89 -18.79
N GLN A 30 22.40 20.96 -18.08
CA GLN A 30 21.66 22.22 -17.93
C GLN A 30 22.47 23.29 -17.19
N ILE A 31 23.16 22.91 -16.11
CA ILE A 31 24.04 23.82 -15.36
C ILE A 31 25.17 24.32 -16.26
N ARG A 32 25.84 23.42 -16.98
CA ARG A 32 26.95 23.77 -17.89
C ARG A 32 26.53 24.71 -19.02
N THR A 33 25.32 24.53 -19.56
CA THR A 33 24.83 25.34 -20.70
C THR A 33 24.08 26.58 -20.25
N GLY A 34 23.84 26.76 -18.96
CA GLY A 34 23.03 27.87 -18.40
C GLY A 34 21.52 27.75 -18.73
N ARG A 35 21.05 26.60 -19.25
CA ARG A 35 19.66 26.37 -19.64
C ARG A 35 18.90 25.65 -18.53
N VAL A 36 18.79 26.27 -17.37
CA VAL A 36 18.10 25.73 -16.21
C VAL A 36 16.60 25.93 -16.38
N SER A 37 15.80 24.90 -16.08
CA SER A 37 14.35 25.04 -16.03
C SER A 37 13.93 25.80 -14.78
N GLN A 38 12.87 26.62 -14.89
CA GLN A 38 12.34 27.36 -13.74
C GLN A 38 11.48 26.50 -12.81
N ALA A 39 10.97 25.36 -13.28
CA ALA A 39 10.23 24.42 -12.48
C ALA A 39 10.60 22.97 -12.81
N TYR A 40 10.92 22.20 -11.79
CA TYR A 40 11.19 20.77 -11.85
C TYR A 40 10.16 20.00 -11.04
N LEU A 41 9.78 18.81 -11.52
CA LEU A 41 9.01 17.85 -10.76
C LEU A 41 9.81 16.53 -10.66
N PHE A 42 10.31 16.24 -9.46
CA PHE A 42 11.03 15.00 -9.15
C PHE A 42 10.02 13.95 -8.69
N THR A 43 9.84 12.91 -9.49
CA THR A 43 8.90 11.82 -9.22
C THR A 43 9.65 10.53 -8.92
N GLY A 44 9.10 9.65 -8.09
CA GLY A 44 9.67 8.33 -7.81
C GLY A 44 9.46 7.89 -6.36
N THR A 45 9.74 6.61 -6.08
CA THR A 45 9.54 6.03 -4.75
C THR A 45 10.36 6.72 -3.66
N ARG A 46 9.97 6.51 -2.40
CA ARG A 46 10.68 7.07 -1.25
C ARG A 46 12.13 6.58 -1.20
N GLY A 47 13.05 7.41 -0.74
CA GLY A 47 14.44 7.02 -0.50
C GLY A 47 15.33 6.93 -1.76
N THR A 48 14.85 7.31 -2.96
CA THR A 48 15.61 7.27 -4.23
C THR A 48 16.48 8.49 -4.51
N GLY A 49 16.58 9.43 -3.56
CA GLY A 49 17.49 10.57 -3.65
C GLY A 49 16.87 11.89 -4.14
N LYS A 50 15.53 12.00 -4.28
CA LYS A 50 14.83 13.20 -4.78
C LYS A 50 15.23 14.49 -4.02
N THR A 51 15.02 14.52 -2.71
CA THR A 51 15.33 15.68 -1.87
C THR A 51 16.82 15.98 -1.81
N SER A 52 17.68 14.95 -1.83
CA SER A 52 19.14 15.12 -1.90
C SER A 52 19.56 15.76 -3.20
N THR A 53 19.02 15.30 -4.33
CA THR A 53 19.28 15.89 -5.65
C THR A 53 18.77 17.33 -5.74
N ALA A 54 17.61 17.64 -5.14
CA ALA A 54 17.09 19.00 -5.06
C ALA A 54 18.08 19.94 -4.35
N ARG A 55 18.63 19.54 -3.22
CA ARG A 55 19.65 20.30 -2.49
C ARG A 55 20.96 20.43 -3.25
N ILE A 56 21.40 19.37 -3.96
CA ILE A 56 22.60 19.42 -4.82
C ILE A 56 22.37 20.41 -5.97
N LEU A 57 21.20 20.39 -6.60
CA LEU A 57 20.85 21.35 -7.65
C LEU A 57 20.82 22.79 -7.11
N ALA A 58 20.24 23.03 -5.93
CA ALA A 58 20.24 24.33 -5.28
C ALA A 58 21.66 24.85 -4.99
N LYS A 59 22.57 23.96 -4.51
CA LYS A 59 24.00 24.26 -4.37
C LYS A 59 24.62 24.62 -5.72
N ALA A 60 24.39 23.84 -6.74
CA ALA A 60 24.97 24.05 -8.06
C ALA A 60 24.54 25.38 -8.69
N LEU A 61 23.28 25.78 -8.50
CA LEU A 61 22.72 27.05 -9.00
C LEU A 61 23.33 28.27 -8.31
N ASN A 62 23.73 28.16 -7.04
CA ASN A 62 24.23 29.24 -6.22
C ASN A 62 25.73 29.09 -5.88
N CYS A 63 26.42 28.11 -6.49
CA CYS A 63 27.83 27.90 -6.27
C CYS A 63 28.68 29.01 -6.92
N THR A 64 29.69 29.47 -6.20
CA THR A 64 30.65 30.51 -6.67
C THR A 64 32.01 29.92 -7.06
N GLY A 65 32.18 28.58 -6.97
CA GLY A 65 33.41 27.90 -7.35
C GLY A 65 33.40 27.39 -8.78
N ASP A 66 34.56 26.97 -9.27
CA ASP A 66 34.75 26.49 -10.66
C ASP A 66 34.16 25.09 -10.91
N ASP A 67 34.23 24.22 -9.92
CA ASP A 67 33.65 22.85 -9.99
C ASP A 67 32.29 22.85 -9.28
N VAL A 68 31.24 22.79 -10.07
CA VAL A 68 29.86 23.07 -9.59
C VAL A 68 29.07 21.77 -9.35
N PRO A 69 28.60 21.54 -8.10
CA PRO A 69 28.81 22.31 -6.85
C PRO A 69 30.17 21.99 -6.20
N CYS A 70 30.91 23.04 -5.81
CA CYS A 70 32.25 22.87 -5.24
C CYS A 70 32.26 22.34 -3.80
N CYS A 71 31.13 22.35 -3.11
CA CYS A 71 30.94 21.91 -1.72
C CYS A 71 31.84 22.61 -0.66
N LYS A 72 32.55 23.68 -1.04
CA LYS A 72 33.54 24.40 -0.18
C LYS A 72 33.22 25.87 -0.02
N CYS A 73 32.55 26.54 -0.98
CA CYS A 73 32.21 27.93 -0.89
C CYS A 73 31.13 28.20 0.17
N GLU A 74 30.99 29.39 0.62
CA GLU A 74 30.03 29.82 1.66
C GLU A 74 28.59 29.45 1.31
N SER A 75 28.18 29.68 0.06
CA SER A 75 26.85 29.29 -0.42
C SER A 75 26.62 27.78 -0.30
N CYS A 76 27.57 26.92 -0.74
CA CYS A 76 27.45 25.48 -0.65
C CYS A 76 27.37 25.00 0.81
N LEU A 77 28.16 25.59 1.71
CA LEU A 77 28.16 25.20 3.13
C LEU A 77 26.88 25.69 3.83
N SER A 78 26.42 26.90 3.55
CA SER A 78 25.17 27.40 4.13
C SER A 78 23.94 26.65 3.64
N ILE A 79 23.89 26.24 2.36
CA ILE A 79 22.82 25.37 1.83
C ILE A 79 22.86 23.99 2.47
N LYS A 80 24.06 23.40 2.66
CA LYS A 80 24.22 22.13 3.38
C LYS A 80 23.63 22.21 4.79
N ASN A 81 23.88 23.30 5.48
CA ASN A 81 23.43 23.54 6.87
C ASN A 81 21.96 24.01 6.96
N GLY A 82 21.31 24.31 5.83
CA GLY A 82 19.93 24.82 5.81
C GLY A 82 19.80 26.28 6.27
N THR A 83 20.87 27.07 6.21
CA THR A 83 20.92 28.48 6.67
C THR A 83 21.00 29.50 5.53
N PHE A 84 21.00 29.04 4.28
CA PHE A 84 21.07 29.95 3.12
C PHE A 84 19.70 30.56 2.82
N MET A 85 19.60 31.88 2.91
CA MET A 85 18.32 32.62 2.83
C MET A 85 17.57 32.44 1.51
N ASP A 86 18.29 32.24 0.41
CA ASP A 86 17.70 32.12 -0.92
C ASP A 86 17.37 30.67 -1.31
N VAL A 87 17.49 29.72 -0.37
CA VAL A 87 17.04 28.33 -0.54
C VAL A 87 16.03 27.99 0.55
N ILE A 88 14.78 27.91 0.15
CA ILE A 88 13.64 27.66 1.05
C ILE A 88 13.16 26.24 0.82
N GLU A 89 13.21 25.42 1.87
CA GLU A 89 12.74 24.03 1.84
C GLU A 89 11.46 23.89 2.65
N LEU A 90 10.40 23.38 2.03
CA LEU A 90 9.10 23.14 2.61
C LEU A 90 8.74 21.68 2.47
N ASP A 91 8.35 21.04 3.56
CA ASP A 91 7.71 19.71 3.54
C ASP A 91 6.19 19.91 3.54
N ALA A 92 5.54 19.57 2.41
CA ALA A 92 4.10 19.72 2.26
C ALA A 92 3.31 18.73 3.12
N ALA A 93 3.92 17.70 3.69
CA ALA A 93 3.25 16.82 4.64
C ALA A 93 2.99 17.53 5.98
N SER A 94 3.90 18.44 6.37
CA SER A 94 3.81 19.22 7.61
C SER A 94 3.20 20.62 7.39
N ASN A 95 3.33 21.17 6.17
CA ASN A 95 2.93 22.53 5.80
C ASN A 95 2.07 22.49 4.53
N ASN A 96 0.86 21.95 4.64
CA ASN A 96 -0.04 21.73 3.50
C ASN A 96 -1.11 22.83 3.34
N GLY A 97 -1.12 23.81 4.24
CA GLY A 97 -2.09 24.89 4.28
C GLY A 97 -1.92 25.92 3.15
N VAL A 98 -3.02 26.61 2.87
CA VAL A 98 -2.99 27.71 1.90
C VAL A 98 -2.12 28.87 2.40
N ASP A 99 -2.11 29.13 3.69
CA ASP A 99 -1.39 30.25 4.30
C ASP A 99 0.12 30.01 4.30
N ASP A 100 0.56 28.77 4.55
CA ASP A 100 1.97 28.38 4.45
C ASP A 100 2.50 28.61 3.02
N LEU A 101 1.72 28.17 2.03
CA LEU A 101 2.13 28.31 0.63
C LEU A 101 2.00 29.76 0.14
N ARG A 102 1.05 30.56 0.67
CA ARG A 102 0.96 32.01 0.37
C ARG A 102 2.22 32.75 0.81
N ALA A 103 2.74 32.45 2.00
CA ALA A 103 4.00 33.05 2.45
C ALA A 103 5.16 32.76 1.47
N VAL A 104 5.19 31.54 0.91
CA VAL A 104 6.15 31.18 -0.16
C VAL A 104 5.89 32.01 -1.42
N ILE A 105 4.64 32.06 -1.92
CA ILE A 105 4.24 32.78 -3.13
C ILE A 105 4.58 34.28 -3.00
N ASP A 106 4.28 34.91 -1.88
CA ASP A 106 4.56 36.31 -1.63
C ASP A 106 6.07 36.58 -1.60
N SER A 107 6.84 35.62 -1.08
CA SER A 107 8.30 35.73 -1.04
C SER A 107 8.95 35.63 -2.42
N VAL A 108 8.30 35.01 -3.41
CA VAL A 108 8.81 34.81 -4.78
C VAL A 108 9.02 36.18 -5.50
N GLN A 109 8.23 37.20 -5.16
CA GLN A 109 8.30 38.53 -5.78
C GLN A 109 9.60 39.27 -5.47
N TYR A 110 10.29 38.86 -4.41
CA TYR A 110 11.54 39.52 -4.01
C TYR A 110 12.73 38.76 -4.61
N PRO A 111 13.72 39.50 -5.20
CA PRO A 111 14.92 38.91 -5.75
C PRO A 111 15.75 38.22 -4.66
N PRO A 112 16.68 37.31 -5.03
CA PRO A 112 17.59 36.71 -4.08
C PRO A 112 18.45 37.77 -3.36
N ALA A 113 18.72 37.53 -2.07
CA ALA A 113 19.48 38.43 -1.23
C ALA A 113 21.01 38.24 -1.41
N ILE A 114 21.46 37.02 -1.57
CA ILE A 114 22.88 36.62 -1.62
C ILE A 114 23.18 35.81 -2.86
N GLY A 115 22.28 34.86 -3.20
CA GLY A 115 22.46 33.88 -4.26
C GLY A 115 22.22 34.46 -5.66
N ARG A 116 22.57 33.65 -6.66
CA ARG A 116 22.22 33.91 -8.06
C ARG A 116 20.76 33.54 -8.36
N TYR A 117 20.26 32.51 -7.70
CA TYR A 117 18.90 32.00 -7.84
C TYR A 117 18.24 31.85 -6.47
N LYS A 118 16.95 32.20 -6.42
CA LYS A 118 16.08 31.89 -5.29
C LYS A 118 15.42 30.54 -5.55
N VAL A 119 15.73 29.54 -4.73
CA VAL A 119 15.32 28.14 -4.96
C VAL A 119 14.31 27.72 -3.91
N TYR A 120 13.18 27.20 -4.37
CA TYR A 120 12.12 26.65 -3.52
C TYR A 120 12.05 25.13 -3.71
N ILE A 121 12.33 24.39 -2.66
CA ILE A 121 12.23 22.93 -2.63
C ILE A 121 10.95 22.60 -1.87
N ILE A 122 9.97 22.00 -2.55
CA ILE A 122 8.71 21.55 -1.95
C ILE A 122 8.67 20.04 -2.03
N ASP A 123 8.88 19.38 -0.88
CA ASP A 123 8.84 17.93 -0.77
C ASP A 123 7.41 17.45 -0.54
N GLU A 124 7.08 16.26 -1.03
CA GLU A 124 5.77 15.61 -1.00
C GLU A 124 4.61 16.52 -1.49
N VAL A 125 4.85 17.22 -2.61
CA VAL A 125 3.92 18.21 -3.18
C VAL A 125 2.49 17.69 -3.37
N HIS A 126 2.28 16.38 -3.50
CA HIS A 126 0.96 15.76 -3.59
C HIS A 126 0.13 15.87 -2.29
N MET A 127 0.73 16.30 -1.18
CA MET A 127 0.04 16.53 0.10
C MET A 127 -0.56 17.94 0.20
N LEU A 128 -0.27 18.84 -0.74
CA LEU A 128 -0.86 20.17 -0.77
C LEU A 128 -2.39 20.10 -0.92
N THR A 129 -3.08 20.99 -0.23
CA THR A 129 -4.52 21.14 -0.40
C THR A 129 -4.86 21.68 -1.79
N THR A 130 -6.04 21.36 -2.31
CA THR A 130 -6.51 21.86 -3.61
C THR A 130 -6.47 23.39 -3.72
N ALA A 131 -6.74 24.10 -2.63
CA ALA A 131 -6.70 25.56 -2.59
C ALA A 131 -5.26 26.09 -2.65
N ALA A 132 -4.32 25.43 -1.97
CA ALA A 132 -2.89 25.75 -2.01
C ALA A 132 -2.32 25.51 -3.42
N GLU A 133 -2.63 24.35 -4.04
CA GLU A 133 -2.22 24.07 -5.42
C GLU A 133 -2.71 25.15 -6.40
N ASN A 134 -4.00 25.54 -6.33
CA ASN A 134 -4.58 26.54 -7.22
C ASN A 134 -3.88 27.93 -7.05
N ALA A 135 -3.56 28.31 -5.83
CA ALA A 135 -2.82 29.56 -5.57
C ALA A 135 -1.41 29.52 -6.18
N PHE A 136 -0.78 28.34 -6.18
CA PHE A 136 0.58 28.16 -6.70
C PHE A 136 0.66 28.11 -8.23
N LEU A 137 -0.42 27.71 -8.94
CA LEU A 137 -0.42 27.59 -10.40
C LEU A 137 0.00 28.89 -11.11
N LYS A 138 -0.52 30.04 -10.65
CA LYS A 138 -0.19 31.35 -11.25
C LYS A 138 1.31 31.65 -11.18
N THR A 139 1.95 31.31 -10.06
CA THR A 139 3.39 31.51 -9.86
C THR A 139 4.24 30.54 -10.69
N LEU A 140 3.72 29.32 -10.96
CA LEU A 140 4.37 28.36 -11.84
C LEU A 140 4.24 28.70 -13.33
N GLU A 141 3.21 29.45 -13.73
CA GLU A 141 3.02 29.90 -15.12
C GLU A 141 4.04 30.96 -15.53
N GLU A 142 4.25 31.95 -14.68
CA GLU A 142 5.13 33.09 -14.95
C GLU A 142 6.08 33.33 -13.76
N PRO A 143 7.00 32.40 -13.49
CA PRO A 143 7.96 32.58 -12.41
C PRO A 143 9.00 33.66 -12.78
N PRO A 144 9.47 34.50 -11.82
CA PRO A 144 10.57 35.40 -12.06
C PRO A 144 11.83 34.70 -12.55
N ALA A 145 12.61 35.34 -13.41
CA ALA A 145 13.79 34.73 -14.06
C ALA A 145 14.85 34.21 -13.08
N TYR A 146 14.88 34.75 -11.87
CA TYR A 146 15.79 34.37 -10.79
C TYR A 146 15.23 33.25 -9.89
N THR A 147 14.03 32.73 -10.15
CA THR A 147 13.38 31.74 -9.29
C THR A 147 13.42 30.35 -9.91
N VAL A 148 13.72 29.36 -9.11
CA VAL A 148 13.67 27.94 -9.49
C VAL A 148 12.85 27.16 -8.46
N PHE A 149 11.80 26.47 -8.93
CA PHE A 149 11.01 25.56 -8.12
C PHE A 149 11.46 24.12 -8.34
N ILE A 150 11.64 23.38 -7.25
CA ILE A 150 11.95 21.94 -7.28
C ILE A 150 10.88 21.22 -6.44
N LEU A 151 9.89 20.67 -7.12
CA LEU A 151 8.81 19.91 -6.51
C LEU A 151 9.20 18.45 -6.45
N ALA A 152 9.02 17.79 -5.32
CA ALA A 152 9.27 16.35 -5.19
C ALA A 152 7.99 15.62 -4.74
N THR A 153 7.79 14.41 -5.23
CA THR A 153 6.65 13.57 -4.85
C THR A 153 6.98 12.09 -4.89
N THR A 154 6.42 11.35 -3.95
CA THR A 154 6.42 9.88 -3.97
C THR A 154 5.21 9.32 -4.72
N ASP A 155 4.16 10.10 -4.91
CA ASP A 155 2.93 9.71 -5.59
C ASP A 155 2.63 10.67 -6.76
N PRO A 156 3.20 10.41 -7.95
CA PRO A 156 3.00 11.27 -9.09
C PRO A 156 1.54 11.27 -9.59
N GLU A 157 0.75 10.23 -9.30
CA GLU A 157 -0.63 10.15 -9.79
C GLU A 157 -1.53 11.15 -9.08
N LYS A 158 -1.27 11.45 -7.82
CA LYS A 158 -2.00 12.45 -7.05
C LYS A 158 -1.68 13.89 -7.44
N VAL A 159 -0.54 14.15 -8.08
CA VAL A 159 -0.20 15.50 -8.58
C VAL A 159 -1.03 15.84 -9.80
N ARG A 160 -1.70 16.99 -9.79
CA ARG A 160 -2.56 17.44 -10.88
C ARG A 160 -1.79 17.62 -12.19
N SER A 161 -2.47 17.32 -13.29
CA SER A 161 -1.94 17.52 -14.66
C SER A 161 -1.52 18.96 -14.94
N THR A 162 -2.20 19.93 -14.32
CA THR A 162 -1.88 21.37 -14.42
C THR A 162 -0.51 21.73 -13.87
N ILE A 163 -0.05 21.10 -12.79
CA ILE A 163 1.31 21.27 -12.25
C ILE A 163 2.30 20.51 -13.14
N LYS A 164 2.00 19.25 -13.49
CA LYS A 164 2.88 18.42 -14.33
C LYS A 164 3.23 19.07 -15.67
N SER A 165 2.25 19.71 -16.31
CA SER A 165 2.44 20.36 -17.62
C SER A 165 3.36 21.57 -17.59
N ARG A 166 3.59 22.18 -16.42
CA ARG A 166 4.43 23.37 -16.22
C ARG A 166 5.82 23.05 -15.67
N CYS A 167 6.06 21.78 -15.31
CA CYS A 167 7.31 21.35 -14.73
C CYS A 167 8.08 20.43 -15.66
N MET A 168 9.40 20.54 -15.67
CA MET A 168 10.27 19.52 -16.22
C MET A 168 10.26 18.30 -15.31
N THR A 169 9.62 17.22 -15.74
CA THR A 169 9.50 15.99 -14.93
C THR A 169 10.78 15.14 -15.06
N LEU A 170 11.38 14.82 -13.91
CA LEU A 170 12.52 13.90 -13.79
C LEU A 170 12.10 12.69 -12.93
N ASN A 171 12.11 11.52 -13.55
CA ASN A 171 11.65 10.29 -12.92
C ASN A 171 12.82 9.53 -12.25
N PHE A 172 12.86 9.54 -10.92
CA PHE A 172 13.82 8.79 -10.11
C PHE A 172 13.42 7.32 -10.09
N LYS A 173 14.27 6.48 -10.64
CA LYS A 173 14.08 5.04 -10.66
C LYS A 173 14.48 4.42 -9.31
N ARG A 174 13.96 3.24 -9.02
CA ARG A 174 14.51 2.40 -7.97
C ARG A 174 15.96 2.11 -8.28
N VAL A 175 16.82 2.21 -7.28
CA VAL A 175 18.25 1.93 -7.43
C VAL A 175 18.43 0.42 -7.57
N SER A 176 19.30 -0.01 -8.47
CA SER A 176 19.58 -1.44 -8.67
C SER A 176 20.25 -2.04 -7.43
N GLU A 177 20.08 -3.35 -7.23
CA GLU A 177 20.76 -4.06 -6.12
C GLU A 177 22.27 -3.88 -6.18
N LEU A 178 22.86 -3.94 -7.39
CA LEU A 178 24.30 -3.77 -7.59
C LEU A 178 24.76 -2.37 -7.19
N ASP A 179 24.06 -1.33 -7.64
CA ASP A 179 24.40 0.06 -7.26
C ASP A 179 24.26 0.31 -5.75
N LEU A 180 23.26 -0.32 -5.10
CA LEU A 180 23.11 -0.26 -3.64
C LEU A 180 24.26 -0.94 -2.92
N ILE A 181 24.68 -2.13 -3.37
CA ILE A 181 25.81 -2.87 -2.80
C ILE A 181 27.09 -2.03 -2.92
N ASP A 182 27.42 -1.56 -4.14
CA ASP A 182 28.60 -0.71 -4.37
C ASP A 182 28.59 0.57 -3.51
N GLY A 183 27.41 1.17 -3.34
CA GLY A 183 27.23 2.34 -2.48
C GLY A 183 27.47 2.04 -1.01
N MET A 184 26.94 0.93 -0.50
CA MET A 184 27.12 0.50 0.88
C MET A 184 28.56 0.06 1.17
N GLU A 185 29.23 -0.64 0.26
CA GLU A 185 30.65 -1.00 0.39
C GLU A 185 31.54 0.22 0.60
N LYS A 186 31.33 1.27 -0.21
CA LYS A 186 32.07 2.54 -0.07
C LYS A 186 31.83 3.21 1.29
N ILE A 187 30.64 3.08 1.82
CA ILE A 187 30.28 3.63 3.14
C ILE A 187 30.92 2.77 4.24
N CYS A 188 30.81 1.43 4.18
CA CYS A 188 31.43 0.53 5.14
C CYS A 188 32.93 0.75 5.26
N ALA A 189 33.62 0.99 4.14
CA ALA A 189 35.05 1.31 4.14
C ALA A 189 35.41 2.59 4.94
N LYS A 190 34.51 3.57 5.02
CA LYS A 190 34.72 4.80 5.84
C LYS A 190 34.60 4.53 7.35
N TYR A 191 33.85 3.51 7.73
CA TYR A 191 33.58 3.15 9.14
C TYR A 191 34.42 1.97 9.62
N ASP A 192 35.43 1.55 8.85
CA ASP A 192 36.31 0.39 9.18
C ASP A 192 35.53 -0.91 9.44
N VAL A 193 34.44 -1.14 8.69
CA VAL A 193 33.58 -2.31 8.80
C VAL A 193 33.68 -3.13 7.52
N SER A 194 33.79 -4.45 7.65
CA SER A 194 33.91 -5.40 6.53
C SER A 194 32.61 -6.21 6.39
N PRO A 195 31.71 -5.85 5.47
CA PRO A 195 30.51 -6.64 5.20
C PRO A 195 30.81 -7.82 4.30
N THR A 196 30.10 -8.93 4.46
CA THR A 196 30.04 -9.98 3.43
C THR A 196 29.19 -9.50 2.25
N HIS A 197 29.49 -9.95 1.03
CA HIS A 197 28.70 -9.61 -0.16
C HIS A 197 27.25 -10.07 -0.02
N GLU A 198 27.05 -11.22 0.60
CA GLU A 198 25.75 -11.80 0.90
C GLU A 198 24.94 -10.93 1.86
N ALA A 199 25.57 -10.40 2.92
CA ALA A 199 24.93 -9.48 3.85
C ALA A 199 24.45 -8.21 3.15
N LEU A 200 25.27 -7.60 2.30
CA LEU A 200 24.91 -6.42 1.50
C LEU A 200 23.80 -6.74 0.50
N SER A 201 23.82 -7.92 -0.11
CA SER A 201 22.74 -8.37 -1.02
C SER A 201 21.40 -8.50 -0.32
N ILE A 202 21.38 -8.96 0.94
CA ILE A 202 20.17 -9.05 1.76
C ILE A 202 19.64 -7.64 2.06
N ILE A 203 20.51 -6.72 2.48
CA ILE A 203 20.14 -5.33 2.75
C ILE A 203 19.59 -4.66 1.48
N ALA A 204 20.25 -4.79 0.34
CA ALA A 204 19.84 -4.20 -0.93
C ALA A 204 18.44 -4.68 -1.38
N ARG A 205 18.17 -5.98 -1.26
CA ARG A 205 16.85 -6.56 -1.57
C ARG A 205 15.76 -6.06 -0.63
N LYS A 206 16.05 -6.00 0.68
CA LYS A 206 15.10 -5.47 1.68
C LYS A 206 14.78 -4.01 1.47
N ALA A 207 15.75 -3.24 1.04
CA ALA A 207 15.60 -1.81 0.75
C ALA A 207 14.77 -1.52 -0.51
N ASP A 208 14.50 -2.51 -1.37
CA ASP A 208 13.65 -2.41 -2.56
C ASP A 208 13.96 -1.17 -3.43
N GLY A 209 15.25 -0.89 -3.62
CA GLY A 209 15.74 0.24 -4.41
C GLY A 209 15.74 1.59 -3.68
N SER A 210 15.52 1.61 -2.36
CA SER A 210 15.60 2.78 -1.50
C SER A 210 16.98 2.88 -0.84
N VAL A 211 17.78 3.88 -1.21
CA VAL A 211 19.08 4.14 -0.56
C VAL A 211 18.90 4.46 0.92
N ARG A 212 17.84 5.20 1.28
CA ARG A 212 17.58 5.58 2.68
C ARG A 212 17.33 4.36 3.56
N ASP A 213 16.51 3.41 3.08
CA ASP A 213 16.16 2.23 3.86
C ASP A 213 17.35 1.26 3.92
N ALA A 214 18.15 1.15 2.84
CA ALA A 214 19.40 0.40 2.84
C ALA A 214 20.37 0.94 3.91
N LEU A 215 20.58 2.24 3.96
CA LEU A 215 21.46 2.87 4.96
C LEU A 215 20.90 2.78 6.37
N SER A 216 19.59 2.76 6.56
CA SER A 216 19.00 2.58 7.89
C SER A 216 19.20 1.16 8.43
N ILE A 217 19.12 0.14 7.58
CA ILE A 217 19.43 -1.25 7.95
C ILE A 217 20.94 -1.39 8.22
N LEU A 218 21.78 -0.83 7.35
CA LEU A 218 23.24 -0.87 7.50
C LEU A 218 23.68 -0.20 8.82
N GLU A 219 23.07 0.93 9.19
CA GLU A 219 23.31 1.63 10.45
C GLU A 219 23.10 0.71 11.65
N GLN A 220 21.97 0.01 11.71
CA GLN A 220 21.67 -0.94 12.79
C GLN A 220 22.74 -2.02 12.91
N CYS A 221 23.27 -2.50 11.78
CA CYS A 221 24.36 -3.48 11.80
C CYS A 221 25.67 -2.88 12.30
N ILE A 222 26.01 -1.64 11.90
CA ILE A 222 27.24 -0.95 12.34
C ILE A 222 27.19 -0.63 13.84
N GLU A 223 26.04 -0.21 14.36
CA GLU A 223 25.85 0.15 15.77
C GLU A 223 26.04 -1.02 16.73
N THR A 224 26.03 -2.27 16.26
CA THR A 224 26.40 -3.42 17.11
C THR A 224 27.84 -3.39 17.59
N GLY A 225 28.68 -2.61 16.93
CA GLY A 225 30.12 -2.57 17.18
C GLY A 225 30.89 -3.76 16.58
N SER A 226 30.22 -4.62 15.82
CA SER A 226 30.89 -5.70 15.08
C SER A 226 31.67 -5.09 13.90
N ARG A 227 32.91 -5.51 13.73
CA ARG A 227 33.72 -5.15 12.56
C ARG A 227 33.33 -5.92 11.29
N GLU A 228 32.62 -7.03 11.47
CA GLU A 228 32.17 -7.87 10.39
C GLU A 228 30.64 -7.90 10.36
N ILE A 229 30.05 -7.58 9.22
CA ILE A 229 28.59 -7.68 9.00
C ILE A 229 28.32 -8.97 8.25
N THR A 230 27.77 -9.96 8.96
CA THR A 230 27.40 -11.26 8.41
C THR A 230 25.91 -11.30 8.07
N GLU A 231 25.49 -12.33 7.32
CA GLU A 231 24.07 -12.56 6.99
C GLU A 231 23.22 -12.71 8.26
N GLU A 232 23.69 -13.47 9.26
CA GLU A 232 22.98 -13.71 10.52
C GLU A 232 22.71 -12.40 11.25
N LEU A 233 23.70 -11.49 11.26
CA LEU A 233 23.56 -10.17 11.85
C LEU A 233 22.45 -9.37 11.15
N VAL A 234 22.44 -9.33 9.81
CA VAL A 234 21.41 -8.63 9.03
C VAL A 234 20.03 -9.22 9.28
N TYR A 235 19.90 -10.55 9.31
CA TYR A 235 18.62 -11.20 9.60
C TYR A 235 18.10 -10.87 11.01
N SER A 236 18.99 -10.70 12.00
CA SER A 236 18.59 -10.35 13.37
C SER A 236 17.92 -8.98 13.47
N TYR A 237 18.30 -8.01 12.61
CA TYR A 237 17.77 -6.64 12.61
C TYR A 237 16.67 -6.38 11.58
N THR A 238 16.59 -7.18 10.51
CA THR A 238 15.61 -6.95 9.46
C THR A 238 14.26 -7.64 9.71
N GLU A 239 14.07 -8.23 10.91
CA GLU A 239 12.88 -9.04 11.24
C GLU A 239 12.60 -10.17 10.23
N SER A 240 13.50 -10.33 9.26
CA SER A 240 13.42 -11.41 8.28
C SER A 240 13.81 -12.72 8.92
N LEU A 241 13.01 -13.72 8.68
CA LEU A 241 13.38 -15.09 8.97
C LEU A 241 14.39 -15.54 7.92
N GLY A 242 15.44 -16.27 8.35
CA GLY A 242 16.37 -16.90 7.42
C GLY A 242 15.63 -17.81 6.45
N ASN A 243 16.20 -18.04 5.27
CA ASN A 243 15.62 -18.96 4.28
C ASN A 243 15.34 -20.35 4.89
N ASP A 244 16.16 -20.80 5.85
CA ASP A 244 16.03 -22.10 6.48
C ASP A 244 14.67 -22.27 7.19
N PHE A 245 14.16 -21.24 7.87
CA PHE A 245 12.82 -21.30 8.48
C PHE A 245 11.71 -21.61 7.45
N TYR A 246 11.74 -20.95 6.30
CA TYR A 246 10.72 -21.17 5.28
C TYR A 246 10.91 -22.51 4.57
N ILE A 247 12.14 -22.99 4.45
CA ILE A 247 12.45 -24.35 3.99
C ILE A 247 11.82 -25.36 4.93
N ASP A 248 12.03 -25.23 6.25
CA ASP A 248 11.50 -26.13 7.27
C ASP A 248 9.97 -26.07 7.33
N LEU A 249 9.40 -24.86 7.22
CA LEU A 249 7.95 -24.65 7.22
C LEU A 249 7.30 -25.33 6.00
N ILE A 250 7.85 -25.15 4.79
CA ILE A 250 7.35 -25.81 3.58
C ILE A 250 7.60 -27.32 3.61
N GLU A 251 8.70 -27.77 4.23
CA GLU A 251 8.93 -29.23 4.44
C GLU A 251 7.83 -29.83 5.33
N SER A 252 7.42 -29.11 6.38
CA SER A 252 6.29 -29.51 7.22
C SER A 252 4.96 -29.54 6.44
N VAL A 253 4.79 -28.62 5.47
CA VAL A 253 3.61 -28.63 4.57
C VAL A 253 3.65 -29.85 3.64
N ILE A 254 4.80 -30.16 3.05
CA ILE A 254 4.98 -31.33 2.17
C ILE A 254 4.74 -32.64 2.91
N SER A 255 5.29 -32.75 4.14
CA SER A 255 5.13 -33.93 5.00
C SER A 255 3.76 -34.05 5.65
N LYS A 256 2.90 -33.03 5.49
CA LYS A 256 1.57 -32.90 6.11
C LYS A 256 1.61 -32.88 7.65
N ASP A 257 2.67 -32.38 8.22
CA ASP A 257 2.88 -32.26 9.66
C ASP A 257 2.39 -30.90 10.18
N VAL A 258 1.11 -30.84 10.58
CA VAL A 258 0.47 -29.64 11.11
C VAL A 258 1.06 -29.24 12.45
N GLU A 259 1.46 -30.20 13.29
CA GLU A 259 1.96 -29.95 14.64
C GLU A 259 3.32 -29.23 14.57
N THR A 260 4.27 -29.75 13.80
CA THR A 260 5.58 -29.11 13.60
C THR A 260 5.44 -27.73 12.97
N ALA A 261 4.57 -27.57 11.97
CA ALA A 261 4.33 -26.28 11.36
C ALA A 261 3.78 -25.25 12.37
N ALA A 262 2.81 -25.62 13.19
CA ALA A 262 2.23 -24.75 14.21
C ALA A 262 3.23 -24.36 15.30
N VAL A 263 4.05 -25.32 15.78
CA VAL A 263 5.10 -25.07 16.77
C VAL A 263 6.16 -24.10 16.23
N ASN A 264 6.58 -24.28 14.98
CA ASN A 264 7.54 -23.39 14.34
C ASN A 264 7.00 -21.95 14.22
N ILE A 265 5.74 -21.79 13.81
CA ILE A 265 5.09 -20.47 13.74
C ILE A 265 4.99 -19.84 15.13
N ASP A 266 4.52 -20.60 16.14
CA ASP A 266 4.37 -20.10 17.51
C ASP A 266 5.72 -19.65 18.09
N HIS A 267 6.78 -20.41 17.85
CA HIS A 267 8.14 -20.05 18.27
C HIS A 267 8.57 -18.72 17.65
N MET A 268 8.35 -18.51 16.35
CA MET A 268 8.74 -17.27 15.66
C MET A 268 7.96 -16.04 16.16
N ILE A 269 6.68 -16.21 16.43
CA ILE A 269 5.85 -15.14 16.98
C ILE A 269 6.29 -14.80 18.41
N LYS A 270 6.66 -15.78 19.23
CA LYS A 270 7.17 -15.56 20.59
C LYS A 270 8.50 -14.80 20.62
N ILE A 271 9.35 -14.97 19.60
CA ILE A 271 10.58 -14.17 19.44
C ILE A 271 10.29 -12.77 18.84
N GLY A 272 9.03 -12.39 18.63
CA GLY A 272 8.64 -11.05 18.19
C GLY A 272 8.56 -10.86 16.68
N LYS A 273 8.54 -11.92 15.87
CA LYS A 273 8.41 -11.79 14.41
C LYS A 273 6.98 -11.43 14.00
N ASP A 274 6.85 -10.50 13.02
CA ASP A 274 5.54 -10.05 12.52
C ASP A 274 4.91 -11.10 11.59
N ALA A 275 3.71 -11.56 11.96
CA ALA A 275 2.96 -12.52 11.18
C ALA A 275 2.56 -12.01 9.78
N LYS A 276 2.35 -10.71 9.57
CA LYS A 276 2.07 -10.13 8.25
C LYS A 276 3.28 -10.27 7.33
N GLN A 277 4.46 -9.99 7.87
CA GLN A 277 5.71 -10.13 7.15
C GLN A 277 5.98 -11.61 6.83
N MET A 278 5.72 -12.52 7.78
CA MET A 278 5.89 -13.96 7.58
C MET A 278 5.05 -14.49 6.40
N ILE A 279 3.78 -14.05 6.25
CA ILE A 279 2.94 -14.43 5.11
C ILE A 279 3.53 -13.92 3.79
N SER A 280 4.06 -12.69 3.78
CA SER A 280 4.65 -12.08 2.59
C SER A 280 5.93 -12.79 2.17
N ASP A 281 6.79 -13.11 3.14
CA ASP A 281 8.04 -13.83 2.90
C ASP A 281 7.78 -15.28 2.47
N LEU A 282 6.75 -15.94 3.03
CA LEU A 282 6.31 -17.26 2.60
C LEU A 282 5.86 -17.25 1.12
N LEU A 283 5.12 -16.23 0.70
CA LEU A 283 4.73 -16.05 -0.71
C LEU A 283 5.97 -15.91 -1.61
N ILE A 284 6.97 -15.13 -1.16
CA ILE A 284 8.24 -14.97 -1.90
C ILE A 284 9.00 -16.30 -1.96
N HIS A 285 9.03 -17.07 -0.88
CA HIS A 285 9.66 -18.39 -0.85
C HIS A 285 9.02 -19.36 -1.85
N VAL A 286 7.69 -19.48 -1.85
CA VAL A 286 6.96 -20.32 -2.82
C VAL A 286 7.17 -19.85 -4.27
N ARG A 287 7.23 -18.53 -4.51
CA ARG A 287 7.60 -17.97 -5.83
C ARG A 287 9.01 -18.38 -6.22
N ASN A 288 9.98 -18.36 -5.30
CA ASN A 288 11.35 -18.76 -5.57
C ASN A 288 11.45 -20.26 -5.92
N LEU A 289 10.70 -21.14 -5.24
CA LEU A 289 10.59 -22.55 -5.61
C LEU A 289 10.09 -22.74 -7.05
N LEU A 290 9.11 -21.93 -7.47
CA LEU A 290 8.59 -21.97 -8.84
C LEU A 290 9.65 -21.50 -9.84
N ILE A 291 10.41 -20.43 -9.53
CA ILE A 291 11.48 -19.92 -10.40
C ILE A 291 12.58 -20.96 -10.59
N VAL A 292 13.06 -21.55 -9.50
CA VAL A 292 14.10 -22.59 -9.56
C VAL A 292 13.65 -23.77 -10.43
N LYS A 293 12.37 -24.12 -10.37
CA LYS A 293 11.80 -25.24 -11.15
C LYS A 293 11.78 -24.99 -12.65
N PHE A 294 11.60 -23.72 -13.10
CA PHE A 294 11.40 -23.40 -14.52
C PHE A 294 12.57 -22.64 -15.16
N THR A 295 13.57 -22.18 -14.40
CA THR A 295 14.63 -21.33 -14.91
C THR A 295 15.98 -22.03 -14.85
N LYS A 296 16.76 -21.95 -15.94
CA LYS A 296 18.11 -22.56 -16.00
C LYS A 296 19.13 -21.80 -15.14
N ASN A 297 18.97 -20.48 -15.00
CA ASN A 297 19.86 -19.60 -14.23
C ASN A 297 19.05 -18.84 -13.15
N PRO A 298 18.59 -19.51 -12.08
CA PRO A 298 17.79 -18.89 -11.04
C PRO A 298 18.56 -17.85 -10.22
N GLU A 299 19.88 -17.91 -10.18
CA GLU A 299 20.76 -17.01 -9.41
C GLU A 299 20.47 -15.54 -9.71
N THR A 300 20.30 -15.20 -11.00
CA THR A 300 20.05 -13.82 -11.43
C THR A 300 18.66 -13.29 -11.07
N LEU A 301 17.69 -14.18 -10.84
CA LEU A 301 16.28 -13.81 -10.58
C LEU A 301 15.91 -13.88 -9.09
N ILE A 302 16.63 -14.71 -8.30
CA ILE A 302 16.36 -14.92 -6.89
C ILE A 302 17.34 -14.12 -6.03
N GLY A 303 18.58 -13.91 -6.52
CA GLY A 303 19.62 -13.12 -5.83
C GLY A 303 19.96 -13.71 -4.45
N THR A 304 20.16 -15.01 -4.34
CA THR A 304 20.55 -15.71 -3.10
C THR A 304 21.82 -16.53 -3.34
N SER A 305 22.44 -17.03 -2.27
CA SER A 305 23.65 -17.84 -2.39
C SER A 305 23.40 -19.14 -3.17
N LYS A 306 24.45 -19.70 -3.80
CA LYS A 306 24.37 -20.98 -4.52
C LYS A 306 23.90 -22.12 -3.61
N GLU A 307 24.30 -22.10 -2.36
CA GLU A 307 23.86 -23.07 -1.37
C GLU A 307 22.35 -23.03 -1.16
N ASN A 308 21.78 -21.83 -0.98
CA ASN A 308 20.34 -21.65 -0.84
C ASN A 308 19.58 -22.03 -2.10
N ILE A 309 20.13 -21.77 -3.30
CA ILE A 309 19.53 -22.23 -4.55
C ILE A 309 19.48 -23.76 -4.62
N ASN A 310 20.53 -24.44 -4.19
CA ASN A 310 20.54 -25.91 -4.12
C ASN A 310 19.46 -26.43 -3.16
N LYS A 311 19.32 -25.83 -1.96
CA LYS A 311 18.25 -26.19 -1.00
C LYS A 311 16.85 -25.99 -1.62
N LEU A 312 16.63 -24.84 -2.27
CA LEU A 312 15.38 -24.54 -2.98
C LEU A 312 15.11 -25.52 -4.14
N SER A 313 16.15 -25.92 -4.89
CA SER A 313 16.03 -26.89 -5.97
C SER A 313 15.57 -28.23 -5.46
N MET A 314 16.23 -28.75 -4.43
CA MET A 314 15.86 -30.03 -3.78
C MET A 314 14.43 -30.01 -3.24
N GLN A 315 14.00 -28.90 -2.65
CA GLN A 315 12.63 -28.75 -2.15
C GLN A 315 11.63 -28.63 -3.31
N SER A 316 11.95 -27.89 -4.37
CA SER A 316 11.06 -27.70 -5.52
C SER A 316 10.77 -29.00 -6.28
N GLU A 317 11.69 -29.97 -6.28
CA GLU A 317 11.51 -31.28 -6.91
C GLU A 317 10.37 -32.08 -6.24
N LYS A 318 10.18 -31.90 -4.93
CA LYS A 318 9.15 -32.61 -4.13
C LYS A 318 7.74 -32.09 -4.38
N ILE A 319 7.56 -30.92 -5.01
CA ILE A 319 6.27 -30.25 -5.15
C ILE A 319 5.88 -30.14 -6.63
N ASN A 320 4.61 -30.41 -6.95
CA ASN A 320 4.12 -30.24 -8.32
C ASN A 320 4.03 -28.73 -8.69
N SER A 321 4.28 -28.42 -9.98
CA SER A 321 4.20 -27.05 -10.49
C SER A 321 2.81 -26.42 -10.36
N ASP A 322 1.75 -27.21 -10.49
CA ASP A 322 0.39 -26.69 -10.39
C ASP A 322 -0.01 -26.43 -8.93
N GLU A 323 0.55 -27.19 -8.02
CA GLU A 323 0.43 -26.97 -6.58
C GLU A 323 1.14 -25.65 -6.16
N LEU A 324 2.38 -25.42 -6.61
CA LEU A 324 3.09 -24.15 -6.38
C LEU A 324 2.30 -22.94 -6.92
N LYS A 325 1.73 -23.05 -8.13
CA LYS A 325 0.87 -21.99 -8.71
C LYS A 325 -0.40 -21.77 -7.88
N SER A 326 -0.99 -22.82 -7.33
CA SER A 326 -2.16 -22.75 -6.45
C SER A 326 -1.80 -22.04 -5.15
N TRP A 327 -0.70 -22.40 -4.51
CA TRP A 327 -0.21 -21.77 -3.29
C TRP A 327 0.11 -20.29 -3.49
N ILE A 328 0.72 -19.90 -4.61
CA ILE A 328 0.97 -18.49 -4.93
C ILE A 328 -0.34 -17.71 -4.99
N ARG A 329 -1.35 -18.19 -5.73
CA ARG A 329 -2.65 -17.51 -5.82
C ARG A 329 -3.35 -17.41 -4.47
N TYR A 330 -3.25 -18.49 -3.68
CA TYR A 330 -3.84 -18.55 -2.36
C TYR A 330 -3.15 -17.59 -1.38
N LEU A 331 -1.83 -17.64 -1.26
CA LEU A 331 -1.04 -16.78 -0.38
C LEU A 331 -1.17 -15.29 -0.77
N SER A 332 -1.26 -14.97 -2.07
CA SER A 332 -1.49 -13.60 -2.53
C SER A 332 -2.79 -13.00 -1.97
N LYS A 333 -3.86 -13.80 -1.85
CA LYS A 333 -5.11 -13.38 -1.19
C LYS A 333 -4.91 -13.19 0.32
N LYS A 334 -4.16 -14.11 0.97
CA LYS A 334 -3.90 -14.05 2.42
C LYS A 334 -3.01 -12.86 2.80
N VAL A 335 -2.03 -12.47 1.98
CA VAL A 335 -1.24 -11.24 2.17
C VAL A 335 -2.15 -10.01 2.22
N ASN A 336 -3.09 -9.90 1.27
CA ASN A 336 -4.04 -8.80 1.25
C ASN A 336 -4.97 -8.81 2.47
N GLN A 337 -5.46 -9.98 2.89
CA GLN A 337 -6.29 -10.11 4.11
C GLN A 337 -5.51 -9.73 5.37
N ALA A 338 -4.26 -10.18 5.50
CA ALA A 338 -3.43 -9.90 6.65
C ALA A 338 -3.10 -8.40 6.81
N ARG A 339 -2.99 -7.65 5.70
CA ARG A 339 -2.70 -6.21 5.72
C ARG A 339 -3.71 -5.42 6.55
N TYR A 340 -5.00 -5.77 6.45
CA TYR A 340 -6.10 -5.07 7.11
C TYR A 340 -6.62 -5.79 8.36
N SER A 341 -6.09 -6.97 8.69
CA SER A 341 -6.53 -7.75 9.84
C SER A 341 -5.89 -7.27 11.15
N THR A 342 -6.66 -7.32 12.22
CA THR A 342 -6.17 -7.16 13.59
C THR A 342 -5.54 -8.44 14.16
N MET A 343 -5.78 -9.60 13.50
CA MET A 343 -5.29 -10.92 13.94
C MET A 343 -4.52 -11.64 12.82
N PRO A 344 -3.39 -11.09 12.34
CA PRO A 344 -2.63 -11.66 11.22
C PRO A 344 -2.05 -13.06 11.52
N ARG A 345 -1.79 -13.37 12.80
CA ARG A 345 -1.35 -14.69 13.26
C ARG A 345 -2.33 -15.79 12.85
N ILE A 346 -3.62 -15.59 13.11
CA ILE A 346 -4.65 -16.60 12.76
C ILE A 346 -4.70 -16.81 11.25
N ILE A 347 -4.52 -15.74 10.46
CA ILE A 347 -4.50 -15.86 8.99
C ILE A 347 -3.32 -16.71 8.53
N LEU A 348 -2.13 -16.55 9.15
CA LEU A 348 -0.95 -17.37 8.85
C LEU A 348 -1.16 -18.83 9.21
N GLU A 349 -1.63 -19.12 10.43
CA GLU A 349 -1.89 -20.48 10.91
C GLU A 349 -2.91 -21.20 10.01
N VAL A 350 -4.04 -20.54 9.69
CA VAL A 350 -5.05 -21.07 8.77
C VAL A 350 -4.46 -21.28 7.37
N ALA A 351 -3.61 -20.35 6.89
CA ALA A 351 -2.99 -20.49 5.58
C ALA A 351 -2.13 -21.75 5.47
N ILE A 352 -1.35 -22.06 6.49
CA ILE A 352 -0.53 -23.26 6.53
C ILE A 352 -1.39 -24.54 6.61
N ILE A 353 -2.42 -24.55 7.45
CA ILE A 353 -3.34 -25.69 7.58
C ILE A 353 -4.05 -25.97 6.25
N GLU A 354 -4.50 -24.91 5.55
CA GLU A 354 -5.16 -25.06 4.24
C GLU A 354 -4.17 -25.52 3.14
N MET A 355 -2.89 -25.13 3.22
CA MET A 355 -1.85 -25.65 2.32
C MET A 355 -1.55 -27.12 2.57
N ILE A 356 -1.58 -27.59 3.82
CA ILE A 356 -1.40 -29.00 4.21
C ILE A 356 -2.62 -29.84 3.81
N GLY A 357 -3.81 -29.29 4.03
CA GLY A 357 -5.08 -29.91 3.62
C GLY A 357 -5.38 -29.61 2.15
N ASP A 358 -5.17 -30.59 1.29
CA ASP A 358 -5.33 -30.55 -0.18
C ASP A 358 -6.44 -29.57 -0.65
N THR A 359 -6.07 -28.36 -1.07
CA THR A 359 -6.99 -27.32 -1.57
C THR A 359 -7.76 -27.75 -2.82
N SER A 360 -7.29 -28.80 -3.50
CA SER A 360 -7.97 -29.41 -4.65
C SER A 360 -9.28 -30.12 -4.29
N GLN A 361 -9.47 -30.54 -3.03
CA GLN A 361 -10.73 -31.21 -2.60
C GLN A 361 -11.81 -30.18 -2.20
N GLY A 362 -11.46 -29.02 -1.69
CA GLY A 362 -12.43 -27.97 -1.34
C GLY A 362 -13.17 -27.43 -2.57
N GLU A 363 -12.43 -27.06 -3.62
CA GLU A 363 -13.04 -26.60 -4.88
C GLU A 363 -13.79 -27.71 -5.64
N LYS A 364 -13.33 -28.95 -5.55
CA LYS A 364 -14.05 -30.10 -6.14
C LYS A 364 -15.32 -30.45 -5.35
N ARG A 365 -15.32 -30.33 -4.01
CA ARG A 365 -16.54 -30.51 -3.20
C ARG A 365 -17.57 -29.44 -3.48
N ILE A 366 -17.17 -28.15 -3.49
CA ILE A 366 -18.09 -27.05 -3.81
C ILE A 366 -18.63 -27.18 -5.24
N LYS A 367 -17.81 -27.56 -6.24
CA LYS A 367 -18.28 -27.83 -7.61
C LYS A 367 -19.12 -29.09 -7.72
N LYS A 368 -18.88 -30.11 -6.88
CA LYS A 368 -19.65 -31.34 -6.88
C LYS A 368 -21.02 -31.16 -6.20
N ASP A 369 -21.07 -30.38 -5.13
CA ASP A 369 -22.32 -30.04 -4.44
C ASP A 369 -23.19 -29.09 -5.29
N VAL A 370 -22.60 -28.10 -5.96
CA VAL A 370 -23.30 -27.22 -6.91
C VAL A 370 -23.78 -28.01 -8.15
N ASN A 371 -23.02 -28.99 -8.64
CA ASN A 371 -23.48 -29.87 -9.74
C ASN A 371 -24.51 -30.90 -9.31
N LEU A 372 -24.46 -31.39 -8.05
CA LEU A 372 -25.49 -32.30 -7.52
C LEU A 372 -26.81 -31.55 -7.29
N GLU A 373 -26.80 -30.30 -6.88
CA GLU A 373 -28.01 -29.49 -6.78
C GLU A 373 -28.57 -29.12 -8.17
N ARG A 374 -27.67 -28.80 -9.15
CA ARG A 374 -28.11 -28.58 -10.54
C ARG A 374 -28.70 -29.81 -11.20
N THR A 375 -28.11 -31.00 -10.99
CA THR A 375 -28.66 -32.26 -11.54
C THR A 375 -29.97 -32.67 -10.87
N LYS A 376 -30.14 -32.42 -9.55
CA LYS A 376 -31.42 -32.67 -8.89
C LYS A 376 -32.52 -31.69 -9.35
N ASN A 377 -32.18 -30.44 -9.64
CA ASN A 377 -33.15 -29.47 -10.19
C ASN A 377 -33.52 -29.80 -11.65
N VAL A 378 -32.59 -30.32 -12.46
CA VAL A 378 -32.87 -30.74 -13.84
C VAL A 378 -33.74 -32.01 -13.86
N GLU A 379 -33.49 -32.99 -12.99
CA GLU A 379 -34.34 -34.20 -12.89
C GLU A 379 -35.77 -33.89 -12.40
N ASN A 380 -35.95 -32.86 -11.57
CA ASN A 380 -37.28 -32.42 -11.16
C ASN A 380 -38.02 -31.65 -12.28
N VAL A 381 -37.33 -30.97 -13.18
CA VAL A 381 -37.93 -30.29 -14.35
C VAL A 381 -38.37 -31.30 -15.41
N GLU A 382 -37.61 -32.40 -15.63
CA GLU A 382 -38.00 -33.46 -16.57
C GLU A 382 -39.17 -34.33 -16.07
N LYS A 383 -39.39 -34.43 -14.75
CA LYS A 383 -40.57 -35.13 -14.20
C LYS A 383 -41.88 -34.34 -14.30
N ILE A 384 -41.80 -33.01 -14.50
CA ILE A 384 -42.96 -32.13 -14.66
C ILE A 384 -43.43 -32.09 -16.14
N ALA A 385 -42.59 -32.47 -17.11
CA ALA A 385 -42.90 -32.43 -18.54
C ALA A 385 -43.82 -33.57 -19.06
N ASN A 386 -44.23 -34.54 -18.22
CA ASN A 386 -45.08 -35.69 -18.63
C ASN A 386 -46.48 -35.66 -18.02
N ILE A 387 -47.10 -34.53 -17.81
CA ILE A 387 -48.50 -34.42 -17.44
C ILE A 387 -49.22 -33.60 -18.53
N GLU A 388 -49.87 -34.33 -19.45
CA GLU A 388 -50.87 -33.75 -20.38
C GLU A 388 -52.09 -33.34 -19.56
N ASN A 389 -52.29 -32.03 -19.41
CA ASN A 389 -53.55 -31.30 -19.32
C ASN A 389 -53.28 -29.90 -18.68
N ILE A 390 -53.17 -28.91 -19.52
CA ILE A 390 -52.98 -27.51 -19.11
C ILE A 390 -54.34 -26.80 -19.31
N PRO A 391 -54.98 -26.28 -18.26
CA PRO A 391 -55.94 -25.21 -18.38
C PRO A 391 -55.30 -23.85 -18.05
N ASN A 392 -55.32 -22.97 -19.04
CA ASN A 392 -55.24 -21.53 -18.97
C ASN A 392 -54.05 -20.86 -18.22
N ILE A 393 -53.18 -20.24 -19.05
CA ILE A 393 -51.98 -19.47 -18.73
C ILE A 393 -52.25 -18.21 -17.88
N GLU A 394 -53.49 -17.72 -17.81
CA GLU A 394 -53.81 -16.47 -17.04
C GLU A 394 -53.80 -16.58 -15.50
N ASN A 395 -53.78 -17.81 -14.95
CA ASN A 395 -53.82 -17.98 -13.48
C ASN A 395 -52.45 -18.27 -12.82
N ILE A 396 -51.41 -18.52 -13.61
CA ILE A 396 -50.06 -18.83 -13.08
C ILE A 396 -49.30 -17.51 -12.75
N GLU A 397 -49.47 -16.46 -13.54
CA GLU A 397 -48.83 -15.16 -13.28
C GLU A 397 -49.33 -14.43 -12.03
N LYS A 398 -50.55 -14.70 -11.57
CA LYS A 398 -51.11 -14.06 -10.37
C LYS A 398 -50.70 -14.76 -9.06
N THR A 399 -50.32 -16.04 -9.12
CA THR A 399 -49.93 -16.80 -7.91
C THR A 399 -48.47 -16.57 -7.55
N ASP A 400 -47.59 -16.44 -8.55
CA ASP A 400 -46.15 -16.16 -8.29
C ASP A 400 -45.93 -14.70 -7.86
N LYS A 401 -46.66 -13.73 -8.41
CA LYS A 401 -46.61 -12.33 -7.97
C LYS A 401 -47.02 -12.15 -6.49
N LYS A 402 -47.99 -12.94 -6.00
CA LYS A 402 -48.43 -12.90 -4.59
C LYS A 402 -47.45 -13.55 -3.62
N ASN A 403 -46.67 -14.53 -4.06
CA ASN A 403 -45.67 -15.19 -3.20
C ASN A 403 -44.38 -14.36 -3.09
N ILE A 404 -43.92 -13.74 -4.19
CA ILE A 404 -42.76 -12.86 -4.18
C ILE A 404 -43.02 -11.57 -3.35
N ILE A 405 -44.22 -10.99 -3.46
CA ILE A 405 -44.61 -9.80 -2.65
C ILE A 405 -44.72 -10.17 -1.18
N LYS A 406 -45.13 -11.38 -0.82
CA LYS A 406 -45.19 -11.82 0.59
C LYS A 406 -43.83 -12.14 1.22
N GLU A 407 -42.83 -12.51 0.43
CA GLU A 407 -41.46 -12.70 0.92
C GLU A 407 -40.74 -11.37 1.17
N VAL A 408 -41.01 -10.35 0.37
CA VAL A 408 -40.40 -9.01 0.52
C VAL A 408 -40.93 -8.28 1.77
N ASP A 409 -42.20 -8.45 2.11
CA ASP A 409 -42.81 -7.82 3.30
C ASP A 409 -42.26 -8.39 4.65
N ASN A 410 -41.55 -9.53 4.63
CA ASN A 410 -40.97 -10.16 5.81
C ASN A 410 -39.45 -10.00 5.96
N ILE A 411 -38.78 -9.39 4.98
CA ILE A 411 -37.32 -9.19 5.00
C ILE A 411 -37.03 -7.77 5.51
N GLY A 412 -36.17 -7.66 6.53
CA GLY A 412 -35.75 -6.34 7.02
C GLY A 412 -34.90 -5.58 6.01
N PHE A 413 -34.95 -4.24 6.01
CA PHE A 413 -34.21 -3.37 5.06
C PHE A 413 -32.70 -3.62 5.06
N ASP A 414 -32.10 -3.97 6.20
CA ASP A 414 -30.68 -4.32 6.29
C ASP A 414 -30.38 -5.63 5.55
N GLU A 415 -31.23 -6.64 5.68
CA GLU A 415 -31.09 -7.92 4.99
C GLU A 415 -31.33 -7.79 3.47
N MET A 416 -32.27 -6.92 3.05
CA MET A 416 -32.45 -6.56 1.63
C MET A 416 -31.18 -5.93 1.06
N TRP A 417 -30.58 -5.01 1.80
CA TRP A 417 -29.36 -4.33 1.38
C TRP A 417 -28.19 -5.28 1.26
N ASP A 418 -28.00 -6.16 2.24
CA ASP A 418 -26.95 -7.17 2.23
C ASP A 418 -27.06 -8.12 1.00
N LYS A 419 -28.29 -8.56 0.66
CA LYS A 419 -28.53 -9.38 -0.53
C LYS A 419 -28.21 -8.65 -1.85
N ILE A 420 -28.55 -7.37 -1.96
CA ILE A 420 -28.19 -6.55 -3.13
C ILE A 420 -26.67 -6.40 -3.22
N LEU A 421 -26.01 -6.13 -2.11
CA LEU A 421 -24.55 -5.99 -2.06
C LEU A 421 -23.85 -7.28 -2.46
N ASP A 422 -24.29 -8.44 -1.97
CA ASP A 422 -23.71 -9.75 -2.32
C ASP A 422 -23.85 -10.06 -3.80
N GLU A 423 -24.99 -9.72 -4.43
CA GLU A 423 -25.21 -9.90 -5.85
C GLU A 423 -24.32 -8.97 -6.71
N VAL A 424 -24.15 -7.72 -6.29
CA VAL A 424 -23.28 -6.74 -6.98
C VAL A 424 -21.80 -7.00 -6.73
N ALA A 425 -21.44 -7.52 -5.54
CA ALA A 425 -20.06 -7.72 -5.10
C ALA A 425 -19.34 -8.89 -5.76
N THR A 426 -20.01 -9.73 -6.51
CA THR A 426 -19.37 -10.87 -7.20
C THR A 426 -18.23 -10.47 -8.17
N GLY A 427 -17.90 -9.16 -8.27
CA GLY A 427 -16.79 -8.65 -9.09
C GLY A 427 -16.06 -7.40 -8.61
N ASP A 428 -16.53 -6.67 -7.58
CA ASP A 428 -15.97 -5.35 -7.26
C ASP A 428 -15.94 -5.04 -5.75
N ILE A 429 -14.82 -5.36 -5.10
CA ILE A 429 -14.59 -5.11 -3.66
C ILE A 429 -14.63 -3.61 -3.32
N GLY A 430 -14.24 -2.73 -4.26
CA GLY A 430 -14.26 -1.28 -4.07
C GLY A 430 -15.68 -0.74 -3.90
N PHE A 431 -16.65 -1.35 -4.55
CA PHE A 431 -18.06 -0.99 -4.48
C PHE A 431 -18.63 -1.15 -3.06
N ASN A 432 -18.39 -2.28 -2.40
CA ASN A 432 -18.85 -2.55 -1.04
C ASN A 432 -18.30 -1.57 -0.01
N VAL A 433 -17.05 -1.14 -0.15
CA VAL A 433 -16.41 -0.18 0.76
C VAL A 433 -16.95 1.24 0.54
N ILE A 434 -17.21 1.62 -0.72
CA ILE A 434 -17.59 3.00 -1.08
C ILE A 434 -19.11 3.20 -0.98
N VAL A 435 -19.89 2.27 -1.48
CA VAL A 435 -21.36 2.36 -1.51
C VAL A 435 -21.98 1.57 -0.36
N GLY A 436 -21.60 0.32 -0.14
CA GLY A 436 -22.17 -0.55 0.87
C GLY A 436 -22.09 0.03 2.30
N ALA A 437 -20.91 0.53 2.70
CA ALA A 437 -20.70 1.12 4.03
C ALA A 437 -21.30 2.53 4.19
N ASN A 438 -21.67 3.22 3.10
CA ASN A 438 -22.11 4.60 3.07
C ASN A 438 -23.53 4.79 2.50
N SER A 439 -24.30 3.72 2.44
CA SER A 439 -25.71 3.74 2.01
C SER A 439 -26.55 2.74 2.81
N ARG A 440 -27.86 2.98 2.88
CA ARG A 440 -28.83 2.14 3.57
C ARG A 440 -30.19 2.26 2.90
N ILE A 441 -30.92 1.15 2.80
CA ILE A 441 -32.34 1.19 2.38
C ILE A 441 -33.13 1.82 3.53
N THR A 442 -33.86 2.87 3.24
CA THR A 442 -34.68 3.61 4.20
C THR A 442 -36.17 3.40 4.02
N ASP A 443 -36.59 3.04 2.81
CA ASP A 443 -37.98 2.74 2.52
C ASP A 443 -38.11 1.77 1.32
N TYR A 444 -39.22 1.03 1.27
CA TYR A 444 -39.61 0.18 0.15
C TYR A 444 -41.12 0.26 -0.04
N LYS A 445 -41.55 0.71 -1.20
CA LYS A 445 -42.97 0.85 -1.51
C LYS A 445 -43.22 0.65 -3.01
N ASP A 446 -44.21 -0.18 -3.32
CA ASP A 446 -44.71 -0.39 -4.71
C ASP A 446 -43.59 -0.75 -5.72
N GLY A 447 -42.56 -1.50 -5.31
CA GLY A 447 -41.40 -1.86 -6.13
C GLY A 447 -40.27 -0.83 -6.15
N GLU A 448 -40.46 0.35 -5.54
CA GLU A 448 -39.41 1.35 -5.40
C GLU A 448 -38.62 1.15 -4.11
N ILE A 449 -37.30 0.92 -4.23
CA ILE A 449 -36.36 0.85 -3.11
C ILE A 449 -35.70 2.22 -2.93
N ILE A 450 -35.94 2.89 -1.80
CA ILE A 450 -35.28 4.16 -1.50
C ILE A 450 -33.96 3.89 -0.77
N LEU A 451 -32.86 4.16 -1.47
CA LEU A 451 -31.51 4.01 -0.96
C LEU A 451 -30.93 5.36 -0.56
N THR A 452 -30.82 5.59 0.76
CA THR A 452 -30.16 6.79 1.29
C THR A 452 -28.65 6.63 1.26
N VAL A 453 -27.95 7.59 0.65
CA VAL A 453 -26.52 7.59 0.41
C VAL A 453 -25.91 8.87 0.99
N LYS A 454 -24.77 8.78 1.68
CA LYS A 454 -24.04 9.95 2.16
C LYS A 454 -23.74 10.92 1.00
N PRO A 455 -23.96 12.25 1.15
CA PRO A 455 -23.79 13.23 0.09
C PRO A 455 -22.43 13.18 -0.62
N SER A 456 -21.36 12.89 0.12
CA SER A 456 -19.99 12.75 -0.41
C SER A 456 -19.77 11.52 -1.31
N LYS A 457 -20.69 10.56 -1.33
CA LYS A 457 -20.62 9.32 -2.13
C LYS A 457 -21.73 9.18 -3.18
N LEU A 458 -22.58 10.18 -3.29
CA LEU A 458 -23.75 10.16 -4.17
C LEU A 458 -23.37 10.08 -5.67
N SER A 459 -22.29 10.73 -6.10
CA SER A 459 -21.82 10.65 -7.49
C SER A 459 -21.40 9.24 -7.88
N PHE A 460 -20.68 8.55 -7.00
CA PHE A 460 -20.23 7.18 -7.24
C PHE A 460 -21.40 6.18 -7.21
N ALA A 461 -22.38 6.38 -6.31
CA ALA A 461 -23.60 5.57 -6.28
C ALA A 461 -24.43 5.75 -7.57
N LYS A 462 -24.50 6.97 -8.14
CA LYS A 462 -25.16 7.24 -9.43
C LYS A 462 -24.50 6.52 -10.60
N GLU A 463 -23.18 6.46 -10.65
CA GLU A 463 -22.45 5.70 -11.69
C GLU A 463 -22.74 4.19 -11.62
N SER A 464 -23.02 3.70 -10.41
CA SER A 464 -23.29 2.28 -10.15
C SER A 464 -24.79 1.92 -10.17
N LEU A 465 -25.67 2.88 -10.39
CA LEU A 465 -27.14 2.71 -10.30
C LEU A 465 -27.67 1.60 -11.22
N LYS A 466 -27.14 1.48 -12.43
CA LYS A 466 -27.52 0.41 -13.36
C LYS A 466 -27.27 -0.99 -12.79
N LYS A 467 -26.11 -1.20 -12.15
CA LYS A 467 -25.76 -2.50 -11.54
C LYS A 467 -26.66 -2.81 -10.34
N LEU A 468 -26.98 -1.78 -9.57
CA LEU A 468 -27.88 -1.88 -8.42
C LEU A 468 -29.32 -2.22 -8.86
N ASP A 469 -29.82 -1.57 -9.91
CA ASP A 469 -31.15 -1.84 -10.46
C ASP A 469 -31.24 -3.26 -11.05
N GLU A 470 -30.19 -3.72 -11.74
CA GLU A 470 -30.14 -5.08 -12.29
C GLU A 470 -30.15 -6.14 -11.18
N ALA A 471 -29.42 -5.91 -10.10
CA ALA A 471 -29.42 -6.78 -8.93
C ALA A 471 -30.77 -6.76 -8.20
N ALA A 472 -31.38 -5.59 -8.00
CA ALA A 472 -32.70 -5.47 -7.39
C ALA A 472 -33.79 -6.18 -8.21
N LYS A 473 -33.79 -6.03 -9.53
CA LYS A 473 -34.71 -6.71 -10.44
C LYS A 473 -34.56 -8.22 -10.40
N LYS A 474 -33.33 -8.70 -10.30
CA LYS A 474 -33.03 -10.13 -10.24
C LYS A 474 -33.47 -10.76 -8.91
N LEU A 475 -33.33 -10.05 -7.80
CA LEU A 475 -33.62 -10.56 -6.45
C LEU A 475 -35.10 -10.36 -6.04
N PHE A 476 -35.71 -9.24 -6.42
CA PHE A 476 -37.02 -8.81 -5.90
C PHE A 476 -38.11 -8.66 -6.99
N GLY A 477 -37.75 -8.94 -8.25
CA GLY A 477 -38.70 -8.93 -9.37
C GLY A 477 -38.48 -7.82 -10.37
N GLN A 478 -38.95 -8.02 -11.61
CA GLN A 478 -38.66 -7.14 -12.78
C GLN A 478 -39.22 -5.70 -12.67
N GLU A 479 -40.16 -5.47 -11.79
CA GLU A 479 -40.76 -4.15 -11.55
C GLU A 479 -40.02 -3.34 -10.47
N THR A 480 -38.98 -3.89 -9.84
CA THR A 480 -38.21 -3.24 -8.77
C THR A 480 -37.15 -2.30 -9.34
N PHE A 481 -37.03 -1.10 -8.76
CA PHE A 481 -35.99 -0.12 -9.12
C PHE A 481 -35.51 0.64 -7.87
N ILE A 482 -34.31 1.22 -7.98
CA ILE A 482 -33.66 1.92 -6.85
C ILE A 482 -33.64 3.42 -7.10
N THR A 483 -34.14 4.17 -6.12
CA THR A 483 -34.07 5.63 -6.08
C THR A 483 -33.05 6.09 -5.06
N LEU A 484 -32.05 6.89 -5.49
CA LEU A 484 -30.99 7.41 -4.63
C LEU A 484 -31.37 8.73 -3.99
N VAL A 485 -31.34 8.80 -2.67
CA VAL A 485 -31.63 10.02 -1.89
C VAL A 485 -30.39 10.41 -1.07
N PRO A 486 -29.92 11.68 -1.14
CA PRO A 486 -28.82 12.13 -0.28
C PRO A 486 -29.29 12.27 1.17
N GLY A 487 -28.57 11.71 2.14
CA GLY A 487 -28.92 11.82 3.55
C GLY A 487 -27.82 11.27 4.47
N ASP A 488 -27.90 11.60 5.75
CA ASP A 488 -27.02 11.08 6.79
C ASP A 488 -27.52 9.71 7.27
N ILE A 489 -26.61 8.74 7.35
CA ILE A 489 -26.90 7.39 7.81
C ILE A 489 -26.73 7.35 9.32
N VAL A 490 -27.83 7.42 10.07
CA VAL A 490 -27.83 7.20 11.52
C VAL A 490 -27.81 5.70 11.78
N LYS A 491 -26.75 5.17 12.37
CA LYS A 491 -26.75 3.81 12.89
C LYS A 491 -27.61 3.76 14.14
N GLU A 492 -28.81 3.25 14.06
CA GLU A 492 -29.57 2.88 15.25
C GLU A 492 -28.79 1.77 16.00
N LYS A 493 -28.31 2.10 17.19
CA LYS A 493 -27.84 1.08 18.13
C LYS A 493 -29.06 0.19 18.45
N LYS A 494 -29.03 -1.07 18.04
CA LYS A 494 -29.97 -2.07 18.55
C LYS A 494 -29.97 -1.96 20.08
N ALA A 495 -31.09 -1.55 20.65
CA ALA A 495 -31.31 -1.59 22.08
C ALA A 495 -31.20 -3.04 22.55
N ARG A 496 -30.07 -3.40 23.13
CA ARG A 496 -29.99 -4.57 24.01
C ARG A 496 -30.68 -4.16 25.30
N THR A 497 -31.86 -4.69 25.53
CA THR A 497 -32.47 -4.82 26.84
C THR A 497 -31.54 -5.71 27.65
N ASP A 498 -30.65 -5.09 28.43
CA ASP A 498 -30.08 -5.65 29.64
C ASP A 498 -29.68 -4.47 30.54
N ASP A 499 -30.51 -4.29 31.53
CA ASP A 499 -30.38 -3.42 32.68
C ASP A 499 -29.20 -3.87 33.53
N LYS A 500 -28.01 -3.25 33.34
CA LYS A 500 -26.84 -3.27 34.24
C LYS A 500 -25.70 -2.44 33.63
N GLY A 501 -25.80 -1.11 33.65
CA GLY A 501 -24.82 -0.20 33.07
C GLY A 501 -24.35 0.96 33.95
N ASP A 502 -24.96 1.16 35.14
CA ASP A 502 -24.63 2.31 36.00
C ASP A 502 -23.60 2.02 37.12
N GLU A 503 -23.18 0.77 37.31
CA GLU A 503 -22.19 0.42 38.35
C GLU A 503 -20.71 0.57 37.93
N SER A 504 -20.38 0.74 36.65
CA SER A 504 -18.98 0.72 36.20
C SER A 504 -18.28 2.09 36.35
N VAL A 505 -18.98 3.21 36.19
CA VAL A 505 -18.39 4.56 36.26
C VAL A 505 -18.16 4.97 37.72
N ASP A 506 -19.11 4.64 38.61
CA ASP A 506 -18.97 4.89 40.03
C ASP A 506 -17.88 4.03 40.69
N SER A 507 -17.63 2.85 40.17
CA SER A 507 -16.55 1.96 40.65
C SER A 507 -15.17 2.49 40.31
N ILE A 508 -14.99 3.11 39.14
CA ILE A 508 -13.72 3.70 38.69
C ILE A 508 -13.43 5.01 39.44
N GLY A 509 -14.45 5.83 39.67
CA GLY A 509 -14.33 7.06 40.46
C GLY A 509 -13.91 6.80 41.91
N LYS A 510 -14.44 5.74 42.53
CA LYS A 510 -14.06 5.32 43.89
C LYS A 510 -12.64 4.75 43.97
N LEU A 511 -12.17 4.08 42.94
CA LEU A 511 -10.82 3.50 42.91
C LEU A 511 -9.74 4.57 42.73
N LEU A 512 -10.03 5.65 41.96
CA LEU A 512 -9.09 6.72 41.66
C LEU A 512 -9.18 7.94 42.56
N LYS A 513 -10.15 7.99 43.53
CA LYS A 513 -10.43 9.14 44.40
C LYS A 513 -10.62 10.47 43.63
N ILE A 514 -11.29 10.41 42.46
CA ILE A 514 -11.60 11.57 41.62
C ILE A 514 -13.11 11.75 41.59
N ASP A 515 -13.56 13.01 41.72
CA ASP A 515 -14.96 13.37 41.65
C ASP A 515 -15.55 13.11 40.27
N SER A 516 -16.57 12.27 40.19
CA SER A 516 -17.19 11.80 38.95
C SER A 516 -17.79 12.93 38.08
N SER A 517 -17.98 14.12 38.61
CA SER A 517 -18.45 15.30 37.88
C SER A 517 -17.39 15.97 36.97
N LYS A 518 -16.15 15.48 36.98
CA LYS A 518 -15.01 16.02 36.22
C LYS A 518 -14.44 15.09 35.16
N ILE A 519 -15.14 14.03 34.79
CA ILE A 519 -14.71 13.09 33.73
C ILE A 519 -15.49 13.42 32.46
N GLU A 520 -14.88 14.13 31.53
CA GLU A 520 -15.35 14.24 30.15
C GLU A 520 -14.76 13.06 29.34
N ILE A 521 -15.63 12.28 28.70
CA ILE A 521 -15.24 11.23 27.77
C ILE A 521 -15.10 11.89 26.40
N ILE A 522 -13.87 11.97 25.91
CA ILE A 522 -13.52 12.41 24.55
C ILE A 522 -13.75 11.25 23.56
#